data_ff6849b7b8bf324722fae2a7f1462ab2
#
_entry.id   ff6849b7b8bf324722fae2a7f1462ab2
#
_cell.length_a   1.000
_cell.length_b   1.000
_cell.length_c   1.000
_cell.angle_alpha   90.00
_cell.angle_beta   90.00
_cell.angle_gamma   90.00
#
_symmetry.space_group_name_H-M   'P 1'
#
loop_
_entity.id
_entity.type
_entity.pdbx_description
1 polymer ?
#
loop_
_entity_poly.entity_id
_entity_poly.type
_entity_poly.pdbx_seq_one_letter_code
_entity_poly.pdbx_strand_id
1 'polypeptide(L)'
;MAVVVDVVPSSERAVPGSINIPFAPWPATMKSESVDAKATASKIITDFNQFLEKKDYKAVADLFVENGYWKDHLAATWDLRTAKGRDRIIAFLNGGHHLVKVDLDESSSFVAPQVAPLKPDGSIKGIQAFVVVTTKYGSGRGIVRLVEDGGQWKIWTLFTSADELKDYTEPLGPNRANGVQHGAMAGRKNWLDRRLEESNFETGDLDVLIVGKSWLHSR
;
A
#
# COMPACT_ATOMS: atom_id res chain seq x y z
N MET A 1 -1.16 -24.73 6.14
CA MET A 1 -2.18 -23.76 6.59
C MET A 1 -3.03 -23.40 5.39
N ALA A 2 -4.35 -23.59 5.47
CA ALA A 2 -5.23 -23.14 4.40
C ALA A 2 -5.24 -21.61 4.42
N VAL A 3 -4.91 -20.99 3.31
CA VAL A 3 -5.09 -19.55 3.12
C VAL A 3 -6.60 -19.31 3.13
N VAL A 4 -7.10 -18.69 4.19
CA VAL A 4 -8.48 -18.20 4.21
C VAL A 4 -8.53 -17.06 3.21
N VAL A 5 -8.98 -17.35 2.00
CA VAL A 5 -9.29 -16.32 1.02
C VAL A 5 -10.52 -15.59 1.56
N ASP A 6 -10.34 -14.35 2.00
CA ASP A 6 -11.46 -13.50 2.44
C ASP A 6 -12.30 -13.14 1.22
N VAL A 7 -13.30 -13.97 0.96
CA VAL A 7 -14.17 -13.81 -0.20
C VAL A 7 -15.14 -12.67 0.09
N VAL A 8 -15.06 -11.60 -0.68
CA VAL A 8 -15.99 -10.48 -0.62
C VAL A 8 -17.43 -11.02 -0.73
N PRO A 9 -18.32 -10.70 0.21
CA PRO A 9 -19.72 -11.15 0.17
C PRO A 9 -20.38 -10.79 -1.16
N SER A 10 -21.27 -11.65 -1.65
CA SER A 10 -21.95 -11.44 -2.94
C SER A 10 -22.71 -10.10 -3.00
N SER A 11 -23.23 -9.63 -1.86
CA SER A 11 -23.89 -8.32 -1.74
C SER A 11 -22.95 -7.11 -1.92
N GLU A 12 -21.64 -7.31 -1.79
CA GLU A 12 -20.63 -6.27 -1.95
C GLU A 12 -19.90 -6.38 -3.29
N ARG A 13 -20.21 -7.38 -4.11
CA ARG A 13 -19.57 -7.58 -5.42
C ARG A 13 -20.26 -6.74 -6.48
N ALA A 14 -19.48 -6.00 -7.25
CA ALA A 14 -19.98 -5.38 -8.48
C ALA A 14 -20.29 -6.45 -9.53
N VAL A 15 -21.33 -6.21 -10.32
CA VAL A 15 -21.66 -7.09 -11.45
C VAL A 15 -20.49 -7.05 -12.44
N PRO A 16 -19.99 -8.18 -12.93
CA PRO A 16 -18.93 -8.22 -13.93
C PRO A 16 -19.26 -7.33 -15.14
N GLY A 17 -18.32 -6.47 -15.54
CA GLY A 17 -18.53 -5.49 -16.61
C GLY A 17 -19.23 -4.19 -16.17
N SER A 18 -19.65 -4.08 -14.91
CA SER A 18 -20.18 -2.84 -14.36
C SER A 18 -19.07 -1.81 -14.17
N ILE A 19 -19.36 -0.54 -14.51
CA ILE A 19 -18.52 0.60 -14.18
C ILE A 19 -18.77 1.14 -12.77
N ASN A 20 -19.79 0.61 -12.08
CA ASN A 20 -20.12 1.00 -10.72
C ASN A 20 -19.15 0.33 -9.75
N ILE A 21 -18.18 1.10 -9.29
CA ILE A 21 -17.29 0.69 -8.21
C ILE A 21 -17.95 1.10 -6.90
N PRO A 22 -18.20 0.16 -5.95
CA PRO A 22 -18.72 0.54 -4.66
C PRO A 22 -17.72 1.43 -3.92
N PHE A 23 -18.15 2.61 -3.54
CA PHE A 23 -17.36 3.50 -2.70
C PHE A 23 -17.61 3.21 -1.22
N ALA A 24 -16.57 3.43 -0.41
CA ALA A 24 -16.74 3.48 1.03
C ALA A 24 -17.80 4.56 1.38
N PRO A 25 -18.72 4.29 2.31
CA PRO A 25 -19.63 5.31 2.80
C PRO A 25 -18.84 6.53 3.27
N TRP A 26 -19.28 7.71 2.86
CA TRP A 26 -18.65 8.94 3.30
C TRP A 26 -18.90 9.16 4.80
N PRO A 27 -17.87 9.53 5.58
CA PRO A 27 -18.03 9.87 6.97
C PRO A 27 -18.76 11.21 7.13
N ALA A 28 -19.16 11.53 8.35
CA ALA A 28 -19.59 12.88 8.67
C ALA A 28 -18.41 13.85 8.52
N THR A 29 -18.70 15.09 8.15
CA THR A 29 -17.68 16.15 8.16
C THR A 29 -17.25 16.45 9.60
N MET A 30 -15.99 16.81 9.79
CA MET A 30 -15.50 17.29 11.10
C MET A 30 -16.33 18.47 11.57
N LYS A 31 -16.56 18.55 12.89
CA LYS A 31 -17.29 19.64 13.54
C LYS A 31 -16.37 20.72 14.08
N SER A 32 -15.14 20.34 14.41
CA SER A 32 -14.14 21.24 14.97
C SER A 32 -13.69 22.26 13.93
N GLU A 33 -13.90 23.56 14.20
CA GLU A 33 -13.49 24.65 13.30
C GLU A 33 -11.97 24.86 13.32
N SER A 34 -11.31 24.54 14.44
CA SER A 34 -9.86 24.60 14.57
C SER A 34 -9.33 23.30 15.19
N VAL A 35 -8.48 22.59 14.46
CA VAL A 35 -7.81 21.39 14.94
C VAL A 35 -6.34 21.45 14.59
N ASP A 36 -5.49 21.10 15.55
CA ASP A 36 -4.08 20.82 15.26
C ASP A 36 -3.97 19.46 14.59
N ALA A 37 -3.92 19.49 13.26
CA ALA A 37 -3.87 18.29 12.44
C ALA A 37 -2.61 17.43 12.73
N LYS A 38 -1.47 18.12 12.99
CA LYS A 38 -0.20 17.45 13.31
C LYS A 38 -0.26 16.73 14.64
N ALA A 39 -0.67 17.43 15.70
CA ALA A 39 -0.79 16.83 17.04
C ALA A 39 -1.80 15.67 17.05
N THR A 40 -2.93 15.84 16.34
CA THR A 40 -3.97 14.81 16.25
C THR A 40 -3.47 13.57 15.51
N ALA A 41 -2.86 13.74 14.35
CA ALA A 41 -2.32 12.63 13.58
C ALA A 41 -1.18 11.94 14.33
N SER A 42 -0.26 12.70 14.94
CA SER A 42 0.84 12.14 15.72
C SER A 42 0.35 11.28 16.89
N LYS A 43 -0.70 11.72 17.59
CA LYS A 43 -1.29 10.91 18.66
C LYS A 43 -1.82 9.58 18.14
N ILE A 44 -2.61 9.59 17.07
CA ILE A 44 -3.21 8.38 16.51
C ILE A 44 -2.12 7.41 16.00
N ILE A 45 -1.09 7.91 15.33
CA ILE A 45 0.00 7.07 14.82
C ILE A 45 0.87 6.53 15.96
N THR A 46 1.08 7.31 17.02
CA THR A 46 1.79 6.83 18.21
C THR A 46 1.02 5.70 18.89
N ASP A 47 -0.28 5.89 19.13
CA ASP A 47 -1.15 4.88 19.73
C ASP A 47 -1.18 3.61 18.85
N PHE A 48 -1.30 3.79 17.52
CA PHE A 48 -1.26 2.70 16.54
C PHE A 48 0.01 1.86 16.67
N ASN A 49 1.18 2.48 16.69
CA ASN A 49 2.46 1.80 16.79
C ASN A 49 2.62 1.08 18.16
N GLN A 50 2.20 1.71 19.24
CA GLN A 50 2.24 1.07 20.56
C GLN A 50 1.38 -0.19 20.65
N PHE A 51 0.17 -0.15 20.09
CA PHE A 51 -0.71 -1.31 20.04
C PHE A 51 -0.22 -2.38 19.07
N LEU A 52 0.33 -1.98 17.93
CA LEU A 52 0.92 -2.89 16.96
C LEU A 52 2.12 -3.66 17.56
N GLU A 53 3.02 -2.96 18.25
CA GLU A 53 4.18 -3.56 18.92
C GLU A 53 3.76 -4.59 19.99
N LYS A 54 2.73 -4.25 20.77
CA LYS A 54 2.15 -5.15 21.78
C LYS A 54 1.31 -6.28 21.18
N LYS A 55 1.09 -6.28 19.87
CA LYS A 55 0.16 -7.17 19.15
C LYS A 55 -1.27 -7.10 19.69
N ASP A 56 -1.64 -5.97 20.25
CA ASP A 56 -3.02 -5.69 20.65
C ASP A 56 -3.81 -5.22 19.43
N TYR A 57 -4.14 -6.17 18.57
CA TYR A 57 -4.81 -5.90 17.29
C TYR A 57 -6.25 -5.40 17.48
N LYS A 58 -6.85 -5.71 18.64
CA LYS A 58 -8.14 -5.15 18.98
C LYS A 58 -8.02 -3.64 19.23
N ALA A 59 -7.04 -3.21 20.03
CA ALA A 59 -6.79 -1.80 20.27
C ALA A 59 -6.40 -1.06 18.98
N VAL A 60 -5.61 -1.68 18.07
CA VAL A 60 -5.34 -1.12 16.73
C VAL A 60 -6.65 -0.91 15.96
N ALA A 61 -7.53 -1.91 15.93
CA ALA A 61 -8.80 -1.82 15.21
C ALA A 61 -9.75 -0.78 15.82
N ASP A 62 -9.71 -0.57 17.14
CA ASP A 62 -10.52 0.43 17.84
C ASP A 62 -10.11 1.87 17.52
N LEU A 63 -8.91 2.10 16.96
CA LEU A 63 -8.51 3.38 16.38
C LEU A 63 -9.25 3.69 15.07
N PHE A 64 -9.84 2.71 14.43
CA PHE A 64 -10.63 2.91 13.22
C PHE A 64 -12.10 3.20 13.57
N VAL A 65 -12.79 3.92 12.68
CA VAL A 65 -14.25 3.95 12.70
C VAL A 65 -14.78 2.53 12.46
N GLU A 66 -16.01 2.26 12.86
CA GLU A 66 -16.60 0.90 12.79
C GLU A 66 -16.47 0.27 11.41
N ASN A 67 -16.78 1.03 10.37
CA ASN A 67 -16.67 0.61 8.96
C ASN A 67 -15.42 1.20 8.28
N GLY A 68 -14.33 1.39 9.01
CA GLY A 68 -13.07 1.88 8.46
C GLY A 68 -12.42 0.90 7.49
N TYR A 69 -11.50 1.39 6.68
CA TYR A 69 -10.82 0.60 5.66
C TYR A 69 -9.32 0.64 5.84
N TRP A 70 -8.70 -0.51 5.71
CA TRP A 70 -7.25 -0.61 5.54
C TRP A 70 -6.96 -1.34 4.23
N LYS A 71 -6.38 -0.63 3.29
CA LYS A 71 -5.88 -1.20 2.04
C LYS A 71 -4.37 -1.36 2.14
N ASP A 72 -3.90 -2.59 1.97
CA ASP A 72 -2.49 -2.93 2.03
C ASP A 72 -1.99 -3.47 0.69
N HIS A 73 -0.84 -2.97 0.29
CA HIS A 73 -0.07 -3.44 -0.86
C HIS A 73 1.28 -3.95 -0.37
N LEU A 74 1.33 -5.24 0.00
CA LEU A 74 2.55 -5.97 0.35
C LEU A 74 3.29 -5.48 1.62
N ALA A 75 2.74 -4.52 2.37
CA ALA A 75 3.44 -3.98 3.55
C ALA A 75 3.27 -4.87 4.78
N ALA A 76 2.08 -5.41 5.02
CA ALA A 76 1.82 -6.30 6.15
C ALA A 76 1.87 -7.78 5.78
N THR A 77 1.57 -8.11 4.52
CA THR A 77 1.59 -9.46 3.96
C THR A 77 2.18 -9.42 2.55
N TRP A 78 2.55 -10.58 1.97
CA TRP A 78 2.93 -10.67 0.55
C TRP A 78 1.71 -10.76 -0.38
N ASP A 79 0.66 -9.99 -0.08
CA ASP A 79 -0.58 -10.03 -0.85
C ASP A 79 -1.23 -8.64 -0.89
N LEU A 80 -2.08 -8.40 -1.89
CA LEU A 80 -2.87 -7.19 -1.99
C LEU A 80 -4.17 -7.39 -1.23
N ARG A 81 -4.36 -6.66 -0.14
CA ARG A 81 -5.50 -6.86 0.76
C ARG A 81 -6.27 -5.57 0.99
N THR A 82 -7.57 -5.72 1.21
CA THR A 82 -8.42 -4.64 1.74
C THR A 82 -9.26 -5.21 2.88
N ALA A 83 -9.03 -4.71 4.08
CA ALA A 83 -9.81 -5.04 5.27
C ALA A 83 -10.84 -3.92 5.51
N LYS A 84 -12.12 -4.27 5.59
CA LYS A 84 -13.23 -3.36 5.88
C LYS A 84 -13.83 -3.71 7.23
N GLY A 85 -13.86 -2.74 8.13
CA GLY A 85 -14.38 -2.91 9.48
C GLY A 85 -13.37 -3.53 10.43
N ARG A 86 -13.62 -3.34 11.72
CA ARG A 86 -12.68 -3.69 12.79
C ARG A 86 -12.33 -5.17 12.83
N ASP A 87 -13.32 -6.05 12.69
CA ASP A 87 -13.11 -7.49 12.77
C ASP A 87 -12.19 -7.99 11.64
N ARG A 88 -12.35 -7.44 10.43
CA ARG A 88 -11.47 -7.80 9.30
C ARG A 88 -10.08 -7.20 9.44
N ILE A 89 -9.95 -6.02 10.05
CA ILE A 89 -8.64 -5.44 10.38
C ILE A 89 -7.91 -6.31 11.42
N ILE A 90 -8.61 -6.81 12.43
CA ILE A 90 -8.04 -7.76 13.42
C ILE A 90 -7.61 -9.05 12.72
N ALA A 91 -8.46 -9.63 11.88
CA ALA A 91 -8.15 -10.86 11.14
C ALA A 91 -6.94 -10.64 10.18
N PHE A 92 -6.88 -9.50 9.51
CA PHE A 92 -5.77 -9.12 8.65
C PHE A 92 -4.45 -9.03 9.42
N LEU A 93 -4.43 -8.37 10.57
CA LEU A 93 -3.25 -8.24 11.42
C LEU A 93 -2.81 -9.56 12.02
N ASN A 94 -3.73 -10.46 12.35
CA ASN A 94 -3.40 -11.81 12.81
C ASN A 94 -2.72 -12.65 11.72
N GLY A 95 -3.01 -12.39 10.46
CA GLY A 95 -2.38 -13.05 9.30
C GLY A 95 -1.13 -12.33 8.78
N GLY A 96 -0.93 -11.06 9.15
CA GLY A 96 0.15 -10.21 8.67
C GLY A 96 1.26 -10.06 9.70
N HIS A 97 2.51 -10.29 9.29
CA HIS A 97 3.65 -10.25 10.22
C HIS A 97 4.81 -9.38 9.74
N HIS A 98 4.62 -8.64 8.64
CA HIS A 98 5.69 -7.88 8.01
C HIS A 98 5.77 -6.44 8.50
N LEU A 99 4.62 -5.83 8.78
CA LEU A 99 4.54 -4.44 9.24
C LEU A 99 5.20 -4.30 10.62
N VAL A 100 6.12 -3.35 10.72
CA VAL A 100 6.84 -3.04 11.98
C VAL A 100 6.29 -1.76 12.60
N LYS A 101 6.20 -0.69 11.81
CA LYS A 101 5.66 0.59 12.25
C LYS A 101 5.23 1.48 11.09
N VAL A 102 4.50 2.52 11.44
CA VAL A 102 4.06 3.58 10.56
C VAL A 102 4.47 4.91 11.19
N ASP A 103 5.18 5.76 10.47
CA ASP A 103 5.57 7.10 10.94
C ASP A 103 4.92 8.17 10.06
N LEU A 104 4.65 9.36 10.59
CA LEU A 104 4.22 10.47 9.75
C LEU A 104 5.35 10.89 8.80
N ASP A 105 5.00 11.16 7.55
CA ASP A 105 5.93 11.76 6.60
C ASP A 105 5.94 13.28 6.82
N GLU A 106 7.06 13.79 7.31
CA GLU A 106 7.30 15.22 7.55
C GLU A 106 8.37 15.80 6.62
N SER A 107 8.68 15.09 5.54
CA SER A 107 9.74 15.50 4.60
C SER A 107 9.44 16.82 3.88
N SER A 108 8.19 17.20 3.79
CA SER A 108 7.78 18.51 3.25
C SER A 108 6.40 18.94 3.81
N SER A 109 6.10 20.22 3.70
CA SER A 109 4.78 20.76 4.09
C SER A 109 3.62 20.18 3.27
N PHE A 110 3.89 19.66 2.09
CA PHE A 110 2.88 19.08 1.21
C PHE A 110 2.37 17.71 1.72
N VAL A 111 3.25 16.94 2.36
CA VAL A 111 2.93 15.58 2.87
C VAL A 111 2.57 15.59 4.36
N ALA A 112 2.92 16.66 5.07
CA ALA A 112 2.62 16.81 6.49
C ALA A 112 1.11 16.74 6.77
N PRO A 113 0.72 16.35 7.99
CA PRO A 113 -0.69 16.30 8.38
C PRO A 113 -1.40 17.63 8.19
N GLN A 114 -2.52 17.62 7.50
CA GLN A 114 -3.31 18.81 7.22
C GLN A 114 -4.80 18.52 7.19
N VAL A 115 -5.61 19.52 7.49
CA VAL A 115 -7.05 19.46 7.24
C VAL A 115 -7.28 19.54 5.74
N ALA A 116 -7.93 18.54 5.18
CA ALA A 116 -8.16 18.42 3.74
C ALA A 116 -9.61 18.02 3.45
N PRO A 117 -10.13 18.40 2.26
CA PRO A 117 -11.38 17.86 1.78
C PRO A 117 -11.20 16.36 1.50
N LEU A 118 -12.01 15.52 2.13
CA LEU A 118 -12.05 14.08 1.89
C LEU A 118 -12.94 13.72 0.71
N LYS A 119 -13.94 14.55 0.43
CA LYS A 119 -14.84 14.41 -0.70
C LYS A 119 -14.53 15.47 -1.76
N PRO A 120 -14.60 15.14 -3.07
CA PRO A 120 -14.22 16.04 -4.14
C PRO A 120 -14.97 17.38 -4.17
N ASP A 121 -16.22 17.41 -3.69
CA ASP A 121 -17.03 18.63 -3.60
C ASP A 121 -16.69 19.50 -2.38
N GLY A 122 -15.75 19.07 -1.55
CA GLY A 122 -15.33 19.79 -0.34
C GLY A 122 -16.31 19.74 0.83
N SER A 123 -17.44 19.06 0.70
CA SER A 123 -18.49 19.01 1.72
C SER A 123 -18.08 18.22 2.98
N ILE A 124 -17.10 17.36 2.86
CA ILE A 124 -16.59 16.54 3.97
C ILE A 124 -15.11 16.85 4.16
N LYS A 125 -14.76 17.29 5.35
CA LYS A 125 -13.38 17.59 5.75
C LYS A 125 -12.94 16.64 6.86
N GLY A 126 -11.66 16.35 6.87
CA GLY A 126 -10.97 15.58 7.90
C GLY A 126 -9.47 15.85 7.84
N ILE A 127 -8.68 15.08 8.53
CA ILE A 127 -7.22 15.18 8.49
C ILE A 127 -6.69 14.15 7.50
N GLN A 128 -5.82 14.57 6.59
CA GLN A 128 -5.05 13.69 5.72
C GLN A 128 -3.58 13.84 6.07
N ALA A 129 -2.88 12.72 6.18
CA ALA A 129 -1.44 12.68 6.38
C ALA A 129 -0.82 11.58 5.53
N PHE A 130 0.35 11.84 4.98
CA PHE A 130 1.18 10.80 4.39
C PHE A 130 2.00 10.13 5.47
N VAL A 131 2.32 8.86 5.25
CA VAL A 131 3.05 8.06 6.21
C VAL A 131 4.18 7.29 5.53
N VAL A 132 5.25 7.09 6.27
CA VAL A 132 6.33 6.17 5.95
C VAL A 132 6.06 4.85 6.64
N VAL A 133 6.14 3.77 5.91
CA VAL A 133 5.87 2.42 6.38
C VAL A 133 7.20 1.68 6.53
N THR A 134 7.46 1.11 7.69
CA THR A 134 8.60 0.24 7.92
C THR A 134 8.12 -1.20 8.04
N THR A 135 8.69 -2.08 7.26
CA THR A 135 8.43 -3.52 7.30
C THR A 135 9.68 -4.29 7.73
N LYS A 136 9.55 -5.57 8.00
CA LYS A 136 10.70 -6.45 8.28
C LYS A 136 11.66 -6.54 7.09
N TYR A 137 11.15 -6.35 5.88
CA TYR A 137 11.87 -6.62 4.64
C TYR A 137 12.22 -5.37 3.85
N GLY A 138 11.77 -4.21 4.30
CA GLY A 138 12.03 -2.97 3.60
C GLY A 138 11.19 -1.81 4.12
N SER A 139 10.94 -0.87 3.25
CA SER A 139 10.18 0.35 3.54
C SER A 139 9.16 0.65 2.46
N GLY A 140 8.27 1.56 2.78
CA GLY A 140 7.26 2.00 1.85
C GLY A 140 6.54 3.25 2.32
N ARG A 141 5.43 3.54 1.71
CA ARG A 141 4.64 4.74 1.95
C ARG A 141 3.16 4.42 2.11
N GLY A 142 2.45 5.40 2.61
CA GLY A 142 1.01 5.27 2.75
C GLY A 142 0.32 6.61 2.97
N ILE A 143 -0.99 6.52 3.17
CA ILE A 143 -1.83 7.67 3.46
C ILE A 143 -2.82 7.26 4.54
N VAL A 144 -2.95 8.09 5.56
CA VAL A 144 -4.00 7.96 6.58
C VAL A 144 -4.97 9.12 6.46
N ARG A 145 -6.26 8.81 6.56
CA ARG A 145 -7.33 9.81 6.67
C ARG A 145 -8.08 9.63 7.97
N LEU A 146 -8.14 10.69 8.72
CA LEU A 146 -8.79 10.73 10.03
C LEU A 146 -10.07 11.53 9.94
N VAL A 147 -11.06 11.08 10.67
CA VAL A 147 -12.37 11.73 10.80
C VAL A 147 -12.77 11.83 12.26
N GLU A 148 -13.62 12.79 12.56
CA GLU A 148 -14.20 12.95 13.89
C GLU A 148 -15.44 12.04 14.00
N ASP A 149 -15.38 11.08 14.90
CA ASP A 149 -16.46 10.12 15.18
C ASP A 149 -16.80 10.13 16.69
N GLY A 150 -17.99 10.57 17.03
CA GLY A 150 -18.41 10.67 18.43
C GLY A 150 -17.54 11.60 19.29
N GLY A 151 -16.97 12.65 18.73
CA GLY A 151 -16.08 13.58 19.43
C GLY A 151 -14.64 13.06 19.59
N GLN A 152 -14.31 11.96 18.97
CA GLN A 152 -12.96 11.39 18.93
C GLN A 152 -12.45 11.31 17.50
N TRP A 153 -11.14 11.55 17.33
CA TRP A 153 -10.49 11.34 16.04
C TRP A 153 -10.19 9.86 15.83
N LYS A 154 -10.59 9.34 14.68
CA LYS A 154 -10.40 7.94 14.30
C LYS A 154 -9.94 7.81 12.85
N ILE A 155 -9.33 6.69 12.53
CA ILE A 155 -8.91 6.35 11.18
C ILE A 155 -10.16 5.94 10.38
N TRP A 156 -10.44 6.65 9.31
CA TRP A 156 -11.44 6.24 8.34
C TRP A 156 -10.83 5.33 7.27
N THR A 157 -9.70 5.76 6.70
CA THR A 157 -8.98 4.94 5.73
C THR A 157 -7.49 4.96 6.03
N LEU A 158 -6.85 3.81 5.94
CA LEU A 158 -5.41 3.66 5.93
C LEU A 158 -5.01 2.93 4.66
N PHE A 159 -4.04 3.48 3.94
CA PHE A 159 -3.37 2.81 2.84
C PHE A 159 -1.90 2.62 3.21
N THR A 160 -1.39 1.42 3.01
CA THR A 160 0.02 1.07 3.19
C THR A 160 0.54 0.36 1.96
N SER A 161 1.76 0.66 1.55
CA SER A 161 2.46 0.01 0.43
C SER A 161 3.89 -0.29 0.83
N ALA A 162 4.40 -1.45 0.44
CA ALA A 162 5.83 -1.71 0.43
C ALA A 162 6.38 -1.25 -0.92
N ASP A 163 7.35 -0.34 -0.91
CA ASP A 163 7.92 0.24 -2.13
C ASP A 163 9.32 -0.32 -2.40
N GLU A 164 10.09 -0.58 -1.35
CA GLU A 164 11.47 -1.01 -1.45
C GLU A 164 11.77 -2.20 -0.55
N LEU A 165 12.53 -3.14 -1.06
CA LEU A 165 13.10 -4.22 -0.27
C LEU A 165 14.47 -3.79 0.27
N LYS A 166 14.74 -4.16 1.52
CA LYS A 166 16.05 -4.01 2.12
C LYS A 166 17.06 -4.80 1.27
N ASP A 167 18.19 -4.21 0.98
CA ASP A 167 19.26 -4.78 0.17
C ASP A 167 18.97 -4.91 -1.35
N TYR A 168 17.73 -4.56 -1.79
CA TYR A 168 17.32 -4.59 -3.21
C TYR A 168 16.60 -3.29 -3.56
N THR A 169 17.31 -2.18 -3.44
CA THR A 169 16.75 -0.86 -3.79
C THR A 169 16.55 -0.75 -5.30
N GLU A 170 15.44 -0.12 -5.70
CA GLU A 170 15.17 0.12 -7.11
C GLU A 170 16.30 0.93 -7.76
N PRO A 171 16.92 0.45 -8.83
CA PRO A 171 17.95 1.21 -9.53
C PRO A 171 17.32 2.39 -10.27
N LEU A 172 17.47 3.59 -9.69
CA LEU A 172 16.93 4.84 -10.23
C LEU A 172 18.03 5.70 -10.85
N GLY A 173 17.67 6.56 -11.79
CA GLY A 173 18.57 7.53 -12.41
C GLY A 173 19.79 6.87 -13.06
N PRO A 174 21.03 7.27 -12.69
CA PRO A 174 22.27 6.73 -13.26
C PRO A 174 22.48 5.23 -13.00
N ASN A 175 21.86 4.71 -11.94
CA ASN A 175 21.98 3.29 -11.55
C ASN A 175 20.95 2.39 -12.25
N ARG A 176 20.08 2.96 -13.10
CA ARG A 176 19.16 2.16 -13.90
C ARG A 176 19.95 1.17 -14.75
N ALA A 177 19.43 -0.07 -14.83
CA ALA A 177 19.93 -1.04 -15.78
C ALA A 177 19.94 -0.41 -17.18
N ASN A 178 21.10 -0.32 -17.78
CA ASN A 178 21.22 0.18 -19.14
C ASN A 178 20.49 -0.78 -20.07
N GLY A 179 19.57 -0.25 -20.83
CA GLY A 179 18.92 -1.00 -21.91
C GLY A 179 19.91 -1.38 -23.02
N VAL A 180 19.39 -1.59 -24.21
CA VAL A 180 20.24 -1.88 -25.39
C VAL A 180 21.18 -0.71 -25.65
N GLN A 181 22.47 -0.99 -25.76
CA GLN A 181 23.45 -0.01 -26.21
C GLN A 181 23.09 0.49 -27.61
N HIS A 182 22.87 1.78 -27.76
CA HIS A 182 22.60 2.42 -29.04
C HIS A 182 23.90 2.88 -29.70
N GLY A 183 23.92 2.85 -31.01
CA GLY A 183 25.06 3.32 -31.81
C GLY A 183 25.80 2.20 -32.57
N ALA A 184 26.60 2.57 -33.55
CA ALA A 184 27.44 1.66 -34.31
C ALA A 184 28.73 1.40 -33.51
N MET A 185 28.80 0.28 -32.82
CA MET A 185 30.01 -0.18 -32.13
C MET A 185 30.54 -1.42 -32.80
N ALA A 186 31.85 -1.46 -33.07
CA ALA A 186 32.51 -2.64 -33.61
C ALA A 186 32.37 -3.83 -32.64
N GLY A 187 32.02 -5.00 -33.16
CA GLY A 187 31.82 -6.22 -32.35
C GLY A 187 30.49 -6.30 -31.57
N ARG A 188 29.57 -5.36 -31.76
CA ARG A 188 28.26 -5.42 -31.18
C ARG A 188 27.43 -6.55 -31.76
N LYS A 189 26.90 -7.41 -30.92
CA LYS A 189 25.96 -8.45 -31.34
C LYS A 189 24.62 -7.80 -31.73
N ASN A 190 24.05 -8.28 -32.82
CA ASN A 190 22.71 -7.87 -33.22
C ASN A 190 21.66 -8.48 -32.27
N TRP A 191 20.40 -8.03 -32.39
CA TRP A 191 19.32 -8.50 -31.53
C TRP A 191 19.11 -10.01 -31.61
N LEU A 192 19.23 -10.60 -32.83
CA LEU A 192 19.03 -12.02 -33.03
C LEU A 192 20.12 -12.85 -32.36
N ASP A 193 21.39 -12.43 -32.48
CA ASP A 193 22.51 -13.12 -31.84
C ASP A 193 22.36 -13.14 -30.31
N ARG A 194 22.00 -12.00 -29.73
CA ARG A 194 21.73 -11.89 -28.28
C ARG A 194 20.57 -12.80 -27.88
N ARG A 195 19.49 -12.80 -28.66
CA ARG A 195 18.32 -13.63 -28.40
C ARG A 195 18.62 -15.11 -28.46
N LEU A 196 19.48 -15.53 -29.40
CA LEU A 196 19.93 -16.92 -29.49
C LEU A 196 20.79 -17.33 -28.29
N GLU A 197 21.72 -16.48 -27.86
CA GLU A 197 22.52 -16.72 -26.67
C GLU A 197 21.65 -16.82 -25.40
N GLU A 198 20.73 -15.91 -25.23
CA GLU A 198 19.76 -15.95 -24.12
C GLU A 198 18.91 -17.24 -24.16
N SER A 199 18.42 -17.62 -25.31
CA SER A 199 17.60 -18.83 -25.47
C SER A 199 18.38 -20.13 -25.28
N ASN A 200 19.68 -20.10 -25.56
CA ASN A 200 20.59 -21.25 -25.39
C ASN A 200 21.22 -21.30 -24.00
N PHE A 201 20.95 -20.28 -23.13
CA PHE A 201 21.53 -20.18 -21.78
C PHE A 201 23.07 -20.21 -21.75
N GLU A 202 23.73 -19.59 -22.75
CA GLU A 202 25.18 -19.61 -22.86
C GLU A 202 25.89 -18.66 -21.92
N THR A 203 25.18 -17.71 -21.29
CA THR A 203 25.75 -16.56 -20.59
C THR A 203 25.63 -16.58 -19.07
N GLY A 204 25.28 -17.70 -18.45
CA GLY A 204 25.33 -17.80 -16.98
C GLY A 204 24.12 -18.50 -16.34
N ASP A 205 24.14 -18.52 -15.03
CA ASP A 205 23.05 -19.06 -14.21
C ASP A 205 21.81 -18.19 -14.36
N LEU A 206 20.65 -18.83 -14.41
CA LEU A 206 19.37 -18.13 -14.51
C LEU A 206 18.94 -17.61 -13.13
N ASP A 207 18.70 -16.33 -13.02
CA ASP A 207 18.09 -15.75 -11.81
C ASP A 207 16.64 -16.21 -11.64
N VAL A 208 15.91 -16.38 -12.75
CA VAL A 208 14.50 -16.79 -12.74
C VAL A 208 14.19 -17.65 -13.97
N LEU A 209 13.57 -18.81 -13.76
CA LEU A 209 13.00 -19.65 -14.82
C LEU A 209 11.46 -19.55 -14.77
N ILE A 210 10.86 -19.03 -15.83
CA ILE A 210 9.40 -19.00 -15.99
C ILE A 210 8.96 -20.15 -16.90
N VAL A 211 8.26 -21.13 -16.33
CA VAL A 211 7.70 -22.24 -17.08
C VAL A 211 6.22 -21.96 -17.36
N GLY A 212 5.86 -21.80 -18.63
CA GLY A 212 4.48 -21.54 -19.02
C GLY A 212 4.29 -21.30 -20.50
N LYS A 213 3.04 -21.37 -20.98
CA LYS A 213 2.70 -21.05 -22.37
C LYS A 213 2.56 -19.52 -22.51
N SER A 214 3.48 -18.91 -23.25
CA SER A 214 3.34 -17.49 -23.60
C SER A 214 2.17 -17.30 -24.59
N TRP A 215 1.23 -16.39 -24.26
CA TRP A 215 0.13 -15.98 -25.15
C TRP A 215 0.59 -15.13 -26.34
N LEU A 216 1.88 -14.83 -26.44
CA LEU A 216 2.46 -13.95 -27.46
C LEU A 216 2.85 -14.69 -28.79
N HIS A 217 2.51 -15.97 -28.95
CA HIS A 217 2.85 -16.73 -30.17
C HIS A 217 1.62 -17.26 -30.89
N SER A 218 0.60 -16.44 -31.07
CA SER A 218 -0.46 -16.76 -32.04
C SER A 218 -0.88 -15.51 -32.81
N ARG A 219 0.00 -15.06 -33.71
CA ARG A 219 -0.39 -14.42 -35.00
C ARG A 219 0.77 -14.51 -35.98
#